data_25ce21c8bc4bf4af9d2f5d7aa9872bde
#
_entry.id   25ce21c8bc4bf4af9d2f5d7aa9872bde
#
_cell.length_a   1.000
_cell.length_b   1.000
_cell.length_c   1.000
_cell.angle_alpha   90.00
_cell.angle_beta   90.00
_cell.angle_gamma   90.00
#
_symmetry.space_group_name_H-M   'P 1'
#
loop_
_entity.id
_entity.type
_entity.pdbx_description
1 polymer ?
#
loop_
_entity_poly.entity_id
_entity_poly.type
_entity_poly.pdbx_seq_one_letter_code
_entity_poly.pdbx_strand_id
1 'polypeptide(L)'
;MNIVEKTDAEILAIAEPLWRDLVKYSNEGKYGEFARNFSSSLARAMDQVAAGHQFANSELARSLSPAIDTLGIIRRGEHVTVLYRQRSTKKPGEWLGRLVLGYEDGKVRIFGATLF
;
A
#
# COMPACT_ATOMS: atom_id res chain seq x y z
N MET A 1 -1.38 19.43 -11.45
CA MET A 1 -0.13 18.91 -10.86
C MET A 1 -0.15 17.40 -10.88
N ASN A 2 0.97 16.80 -11.23
CA ASN A 2 1.09 15.34 -11.30
C ASN A 2 2.08 14.88 -10.22
N ILE A 3 1.78 13.76 -9.56
CA ILE A 3 2.64 13.24 -8.47
C ILE A 3 4.05 12.89 -8.98
N VAL A 4 4.20 12.54 -10.26
CA VAL A 4 5.51 12.20 -10.85
C VAL A 4 6.47 13.39 -10.87
N GLU A 5 5.97 14.61 -10.73
CA GLU A 5 6.77 15.84 -10.71
C GLU A 5 7.42 16.10 -9.35
N LYS A 6 7.00 15.40 -8.31
CA LYS A 6 7.58 15.55 -6.96
C LYS A 6 8.95 14.89 -6.89
N THR A 7 9.78 15.38 -5.98
CA THR A 7 11.08 14.76 -5.71
C THR A 7 10.89 13.40 -5.05
N ASP A 8 11.93 12.57 -5.06
CA ASP A 8 11.93 11.29 -4.37
C ASP A 8 11.63 11.47 -2.88
N ALA A 9 12.24 12.45 -2.24
CA ALA A 9 12.02 12.73 -0.82
C ALA A 9 10.56 13.08 -0.54
N GLU A 10 9.94 13.89 -1.39
CA GLU A 10 8.53 14.26 -1.25
C GLU A 10 7.61 13.06 -1.45
N ILE A 11 7.90 12.22 -2.45
CA ILE A 11 7.13 11.00 -2.70
C ILE A 11 7.22 10.06 -1.51
N LEU A 12 8.42 9.84 -0.99
CA LEU A 12 8.62 8.93 0.16
C LEU A 12 7.94 9.46 1.42
N ALA A 13 7.95 10.79 1.63
CA ALA A 13 7.26 11.39 2.77
C ALA A 13 5.75 11.19 2.72
N ILE A 14 5.17 11.09 1.52
CA ILE A 14 3.75 10.79 1.32
C ILE A 14 3.50 9.28 1.44
N ALA A 15 4.33 8.48 0.80
CA ALA A 15 4.12 7.04 0.68
C ALA A 15 4.30 6.29 1.99
N GLU A 16 5.31 6.64 2.79
CA GLU A 16 5.65 5.89 4.00
C GLU A 16 4.50 5.83 5.01
N PRO A 17 3.86 6.95 5.39
CA PRO A 17 2.70 6.87 6.30
C PRO A 17 1.57 6.02 5.72
N LEU A 18 1.33 6.09 4.42
CA LEU A 18 0.28 5.31 3.77
C LEU A 18 0.58 3.81 3.84
N TRP A 19 1.82 3.41 3.56
CA TRP A 19 2.21 1.99 3.66
C TRP A 19 2.13 1.50 5.10
N ARG A 20 2.60 2.29 6.07
CA ARG A 20 2.52 1.94 7.49
C ARG A 20 1.09 1.74 7.96
N ASP A 21 0.16 2.59 7.49
CA ASP A 21 -1.26 2.43 7.79
C ASP A 21 -1.82 1.14 7.18
N LEU A 22 -1.43 0.82 5.94
CA LEU A 22 -1.83 -0.43 5.30
C LEU A 22 -1.36 -1.63 6.12
N VAL A 23 -0.10 -1.63 6.57
CA VAL A 23 0.45 -2.68 7.41
C VAL A 23 -0.34 -2.80 8.72
N LYS A 24 -0.57 -1.68 9.39
CA LYS A 24 -1.29 -1.65 10.67
C LYS A 24 -2.69 -2.22 10.52
N TYR A 25 -3.47 -1.73 9.58
CA TYR A 25 -4.86 -2.14 9.43
C TYR A 25 -5.00 -3.53 8.82
N SER A 26 -4.05 -3.96 7.99
CA SER A 26 -3.98 -5.35 7.55
C SER A 26 -3.79 -6.29 8.73
N ASN A 27 -2.84 -5.97 9.62
CA ASN A 27 -2.58 -6.77 10.81
C ASN A 27 -3.79 -6.83 11.74
N GLU A 28 -4.55 -5.74 11.84
CA GLU A 28 -5.73 -5.67 12.69
C GLU A 28 -6.99 -6.26 12.04
N GLY A 29 -6.92 -6.60 10.75
CA GLY A 29 -8.07 -7.10 10.00
C GLY A 29 -9.15 -6.05 9.77
N LYS A 30 -8.78 -4.77 9.76
CA LYS A 30 -9.72 -3.65 9.61
C LYS A 30 -9.74 -3.17 8.16
N TYR A 31 -10.55 -3.83 7.35
CA TYR A 31 -10.61 -3.55 5.92
C TYR A 31 -11.05 -2.12 5.60
N GLY A 32 -12.05 -1.59 6.32
CA GLY A 32 -12.55 -0.23 6.08
C GLY A 32 -11.45 0.83 6.20
N GLU A 33 -10.68 0.77 7.28
CA GLU A 33 -9.55 1.66 7.50
C GLU A 33 -8.41 1.38 6.52
N PHE A 34 -8.17 0.11 6.20
CA PHE A 34 -7.18 -0.30 5.21
C PHE A 34 -7.45 0.35 3.85
N ALA A 35 -8.71 0.39 3.42
CA ALA A 35 -9.11 0.90 2.11
C ALA A 35 -9.40 2.40 2.09
N ARG A 36 -9.24 3.10 3.22
CA ARG A 36 -9.66 4.50 3.37
C ARG A 36 -9.08 5.44 2.31
N ASN A 37 -7.85 5.21 1.88
CA ASN A 37 -7.14 6.07 0.93
C ASN A 37 -7.11 5.48 -0.48
N PHE A 38 -7.91 4.46 -0.77
CA PHE A 38 -7.98 3.86 -2.10
C PHE A 38 -8.61 4.84 -3.09
N SER A 39 -8.11 4.83 -4.32
CA SER A 39 -8.78 5.49 -5.44
C SER A 39 -10.14 4.84 -5.67
N SER A 40 -11.05 5.55 -6.33
CA SER A 40 -12.36 4.98 -6.65
C SER A 40 -12.24 3.74 -7.53
N SER A 41 -11.28 3.71 -8.46
CA SER A 41 -11.06 2.54 -9.32
C SER A 41 -10.58 1.33 -8.51
N LEU A 42 -9.65 1.52 -7.58
CA LEU A 42 -9.18 0.42 -6.74
C LEU A 42 -10.28 -0.07 -5.80
N ALA A 43 -11.03 0.87 -5.20
CA ALA A 43 -12.13 0.50 -4.32
C ALA A 43 -13.20 -0.32 -5.03
N ARG A 44 -13.49 0.01 -6.30
CA ARG A 44 -14.46 -0.75 -7.11
C ARG A 44 -13.92 -2.12 -7.53
N ALA A 45 -12.62 -2.23 -7.74
CA ALA A 45 -12.00 -3.50 -8.16
C ALA A 45 -11.92 -4.51 -7.02
N MET A 46 -12.05 -4.08 -5.77
CA MET A 46 -11.94 -4.94 -4.60
C MET A 46 -13.30 -5.13 -3.93
N ASP A 47 -13.77 -6.38 -3.92
CA ASP A 47 -14.97 -6.75 -3.18
C ASP A 47 -14.62 -6.75 -1.68
N GLN A 48 -15.32 -5.91 -0.90
CA GLN A 48 -15.07 -5.79 0.54
C GLN A 48 -15.28 -7.10 1.30
N VAL A 49 -16.28 -7.88 0.92
CA VAL A 49 -16.58 -9.14 1.58
C VAL A 49 -15.47 -10.15 1.29
N ALA A 50 -15.11 -10.30 0.02
CA ALA A 50 -14.05 -11.23 -0.39
C ALA A 50 -12.70 -10.82 0.21
N ALA A 51 -12.37 -9.52 0.20
CA ALA A 51 -11.13 -9.01 0.79
C ALA A 51 -11.10 -9.22 2.31
N GLY A 52 -12.22 -9.00 2.98
CA GLY A 52 -12.33 -9.25 4.41
C GLY A 52 -12.09 -10.70 4.77
N HIS A 53 -12.65 -11.63 4.00
CA HIS A 53 -12.39 -13.06 4.17
C HIS A 53 -10.92 -13.40 3.91
N GLN A 54 -10.34 -12.84 2.86
CA GLN A 54 -8.94 -13.07 2.53
C GLN A 54 -8.03 -12.62 3.67
N PHE A 55 -8.25 -11.43 4.22
CA PHE A 55 -7.48 -10.94 5.35
C PHE A 55 -7.66 -11.83 6.59
N ALA A 56 -8.89 -12.22 6.88
CA ALA A 56 -9.16 -13.05 8.04
C ALA A 56 -8.45 -14.41 7.97
N ASN A 57 -8.28 -14.95 6.76
CA ASN A 57 -7.68 -16.26 6.54
C ASN A 57 -6.21 -16.21 6.15
N SER A 58 -5.63 -15.03 5.93
CA SER A 58 -4.23 -14.90 5.54
C SER A 58 -3.34 -14.62 6.76
N GLU A 59 -2.53 -15.60 7.14
CA GLU A 59 -1.56 -15.40 8.20
C GLU A 59 -0.56 -14.30 7.86
N LEU A 60 -0.09 -14.25 6.61
CA LEU A 60 0.83 -13.20 6.17
C LEU A 60 0.20 -11.82 6.30
N ALA A 61 -1.02 -11.63 5.82
CA ALA A 61 -1.70 -10.33 5.84
C ALA A 61 -1.90 -9.80 7.27
N ARG A 62 -1.86 -10.67 8.27
CA ARG A 62 -2.08 -10.32 9.67
C ARG A 62 -0.81 -10.36 10.52
N SER A 63 0.34 -10.53 9.89
CA SER A 63 1.62 -10.63 10.58
C SER A 63 2.73 -9.83 9.89
N LEU A 64 2.38 -8.70 9.29
CA LEU A 64 3.35 -7.84 8.62
C LEU A 64 4.19 -7.08 9.64
N SER A 65 5.51 -7.06 9.41
CA SER A 65 6.42 -6.31 10.28
C SER A 65 6.26 -4.80 10.05
N PRO A 66 6.28 -3.98 11.11
CA PRO A 66 6.31 -2.53 10.94
C PRO A 66 7.66 -2.00 10.44
N ALA A 67 8.70 -2.82 10.46
CA ALA A 67 10.03 -2.46 9.93
C ALA A 67 10.03 -2.70 8.43
N ILE A 68 10.21 -1.63 7.65
CA ILE A 68 10.21 -1.67 6.20
C ILE A 68 11.47 -1.00 5.66
N ASP A 69 11.93 -1.46 4.50
CA ASP A 69 13.04 -0.81 3.78
C ASP A 69 12.53 -0.31 2.44
N THR A 70 12.84 0.94 2.10
CA THR A 70 12.53 1.48 0.78
C THR A 70 13.52 0.95 -0.24
N LEU A 71 13.02 0.37 -1.33
CA LEU A 71 13.85 -0.19 -2.39
C LEU A 71 13.99 0.74 -3.60
N GLY A 72 12.98 1.54 -3.89
CA GLY A 72 13.04 2.47 -5.01
C GLY A 72 11.70 3.06 -5.37
N ILE A 73 11.75 3.93 -6.38
CA ILE A 73 10.57 4.61 -6.92
C ILE A 73 10.60 4.47 -8.42
N ILE A 74 9.45 4.14 -9.00
CA ILE A 74 9.26 4.10 -10.44
C ILE A 74 8.19 5.12 -10.80
N ARG A 75 8.49 5.97 -11.78
CA ARG A 75 7.55 6.96 -12.30
C ARG A 75 7.07 6.51 -13.67
N ARG A 76 5.75 6.47 -13.87
CA ARG A 76 5.18 6.07 -15.15
C ARG A 76 3.81 6.71 -15.35
N GLY A 77 3.65 7.49 -16.42
CA GLY A 77 2.39 8.17 -16.69
C GLY A 77 2.09 9.20 -15.60
N GLU A 78 0.96 9.04 -14.96
CA GLU A 78 0.49 9.95 -13.90
C GLU A 78 0.63 9.32 -12.51
N HIS A 79 1.35 8.21 -12.40
CA HIS A 79 1.48 7.45 -11.16
C HIS A 79 2.94 7.25 -10.78
N VAL A 80 3.17 7.11 -9.49
CA VAL A 80 4.44 6.64 -8.96
C VAL A 80 4.22 5.30 -8.27
N THR A 81 5.19 4.41 -8.40
CA THR A 81 5.19 3.14 -7.68
C THR A 81 6.37 3.17 -6.72
N VAL A 82 6.07 3.02 -5.44
CA VAL A 82 7.11 2.91 -4.40
C VAL A 82 7.26 1.44 -4.04
N LEU A 83 8.50 0.99 -4.00
CA LEU A 83 8.82 -0.40 -3.73
C LEU A 83 9.43 -0.51 -2.33
N TYR A 84 8.92 -1.46 -1.54
CA TYR A 84 9.37 -1.72 -0.18
C TYR A 84 9.79 -3.18 -0.01
N ARG A 85 10.82 -3.40 0.83
CA ARG A 85 11.07 -4.73 1.37
C ARG A 85 10.21 -4.88 2.61
N GLN A 86 9.30 -5.83 2.57
CA GLN A 86 8.37 -6.13 3.65
C GLN A 86 8.72 -7.48 4.26
N ARG A 87 8.69 -7.56 5.58
CA ARG A 87 8.91 -8.81 6.31
C ARG A 87 7.67 -9.16 7.12
N SER A 88 7.63 -10.38 7.61
CA SER A 88 6.59 -10.86 8.50
C SER A 88 7.16 -11.06 9.90
N THR A 89 6.34 -10.84 10.93
CA THR A 89 6.71 -11.15 12.32
C THR A 89 6.64 -12.64 12.62
N LYS A 90 5.95 -13.43 11.78
CA LYS A 90 5.72 -14.86 12.00
C LYS A 90 6.34 -15.75 10.94
N LYS A 91 6.38 -15.30 9.68
CA LYS A 91 6.90 -16.11 8.57
C LYS A 91 8.30 -15.64 8.19
N PRO A 92 9.25 -16.57 7.97
CA PRO A 92 10.59 -16.19 7.48
C PRO A 92 10.53 -15.75 6.01
N GLY A 93 11.47 -14.90 5.62
CA GLY A 93 11.60 -14.44 4.24
C GLY A 93 11.27 -12.97 4.07
N GLU A 94 11.30 -12.54 2.82
CA GLU A 94 11.08 -11.16 2.44
C GLU A 94 10.08 -11.10 1.30
N TRP A 95 9.29 -10.05 1.27
CA TRP A 95 8.29 -9.81 0.24
C TRP A 95 8.50 -8.45 -0.39
N LEU A 96 8.14 -8.34 -1.67
CA LEU A 96 8.14 -7.07 -2.38
C LEU A 96 6.80 -6.38 -2.15
N GLY A 97 6.83 -5.26 -1.44
CA GLY A 97 5.69 -4.38 -1.29
C GLY A 97 5.66 -3.38 -2.44
N ARG A 98 4.52 -3.23 -3.07
CA ARG A 98 4.34 -2.32 -4.19
C ARG A 98 3.15 -1.41 -3.91
N LEU A 99 3.41 -0.09 -3.83
CA LEU A 99 2.41 0.94 -3.56
C LEU A 99 2.34 1.89 -4.74
N VAL A 100 1.20 1.94 -5.41
CA VAL A 100 0.97 2.83 -6.55
C VAL A 100 0.16 4.02 -6.10
N LEU A 101 0.66 5.23 -6.33
CA LEU A 101 0.04 6.48 -5.92
C LEU A 101 -0.22 7.39 -7.12
N GLY A 102 -1.30 8.15 -7.03
CA GLY A 102 -1.65 9.18 -8.00
C GLY A 102 -2.62 10.17 -7.38
N TYR A 103 -2.99 11.19 -8.13
CA TYR A 103 -4.00 12.15 -7.69
C TYR A 103 -5.39 11.73 -8.17
N GLU A 104 -6.38 11.91 -7.29
CA GLU A 104 -7.79 11.82 -7.62
C GLU A 104 -8.52 12.92 -6.85
N ASP A 105 -9.24 13.76 -7.56
CA ASP A 105 -9.96 14.90 -6.96
C ASP A 105 -9.05 15.80 -6.11
N GLY A 106 -7.84 16.04 -6.59
CA GLY A 106 -6.87 16.91 -5.93
C GLY A 106 -6.16 16.31 -4.71
N LYS A 107 -6.40 15.02 -4.42
CA LYS A 107 -5.79 14.33 -3.28
C LYS A 107 -5.00 13.13 -3.75
N VAL A 108 -3.92 12.83 -3.03
CA VAL A 108 -3.18 11.59 -3.28
C VAL A 108 -4.03 10.41 -2.83
N ARG A 109 -4.16 9.42 -3.73
CA ARG A 109 -4.89 8.18 -3.45
C ARG A 109 -4.03 6.98 -3.83
N ILE A 110 -4.38 5.83 -3.26
CA ILE A 110 -3.74 4.56 -3.53
C ILE A 110 -4.45 3.90 -4.71
N PHE A 111 -3.70 3.67 -5.80
CA PHE A 111 -4.21 3.03 -7.02
C PHE A 111 -3.83 1.55 -7.09
N GLY A 112 -2.92 1.11 -6.25
CA GLY A 112 -2.54 -0.30 -6.11
C GLY A 112 -1.73 -0.52 -4.86
N ALA A 113 -1.91 -1.67 -4.23
CA ALA A 113 -1.17 -2.09 -3.05
C ALA A 113 -1.10 -3.61 -3.05
N THR A 114 0.10 -4.15 -3.27
CA THR A 114 0.29 -5.60 -3.42
C THR A 114 1.57 -6.06 -2.75
N LEU A 115 1.59 -7.35 -2.41
CA LEU A 115 2.78 -8.06 -1.92
C LEU A 115 3.10 -9.22 -2.87
N PHE A 116 4.36 -9.38 -3.18
CA PHE A 116 4.84 -10.46 -4.04
C PHE A 116 5.86 -11.35 -3.34
#